data_d9dc0345709d81dba15c549fdf0c68e6
#
_entry.id   d9dc0345709d81dba15c549fdf0c68e6
#
_cell.length_a   1.000
_cell.length_b   1.000
_cell.length_c   1.000
_cell.angle_alpha   90.00
_cell.angle_beta   90.00
_cell.angle_gamma   90.00
#
_symmetry.space_group_name_H-M   'P 1'
#
loop_
_entity.id
_entity.type
_entity.pdbx_description
1 polymer ?
#
loop_
_entity_poly.entity_id
_entity_poly.type
_entity_poly.pdbx_seq_one_letter_code
_entity_poly.pdbx_strand_id
1 'polypeptide(L)'
;MDKYNLTKLSNGLRLLTIPMPSVQSVTVMVMVNTGSRNETKEINGLSHFLEHMAFKGTNKRPNSLLISSEIEGVGGDFNAYTSKHTIAYHVKLAVVHFELAVDILSDILQNSKLGEKEIEREKGVIIEEINMYEDLPMRRVQELFEQLLYKGSALGFDIAGNRETVTGLKRQDFVDYLDKYYFPANMVVVVAGGVAEVPAKKLITKYFNNNQKVGQLTKPNDKFIQTKPELLIKPKKTDQAHLVIGVRGHAMGHPDRYTESILDTILGGGMSSRLFIAIRERRGLAYYVRTESDHFIDNGYLATRAGVDLKRLDEAIKVILEEYHKIASPKHGITVKELTKAKECIKGSLILEMENSREVAGFYGFQELLEEKIRTPKEIFKGIDKVTVEDVNRVAKEFFVPERLNLTLISPFEDKERFEKLLMV
;
A
#
# COMPACT_ATOMS: atom_id res chain seq x y z
N MET A 1 -23.36 -0.40 -4.60
CA MET A 1 -22.74 -0.74 -3.30
C MET A 1 -22.63 0.50 -2.40
N ASP A 2 -23.77 1.06 -2.02
CA ASP A 2 -23.79 2.30 -1.24
C ASP A 2 -24.14 2.06 0.24
N LYS A 3 -24.19 0.81 0.68
CA LYS A 3 -24.59 0.46 2.05
C LYS A 3 -23.56 -0.44 2.69
N TYR A 4 -23.02 0.02 3.78
CA TYR A 4 -22.26 -0.75 4.74
C TYR A 4 -22.90 -0.57 6.12
N ASN A 5 -22.67 -1.52 7.03
CA ASN A 5 -23.08 -1.39 8.42
C ASN A 5 -21.83 -1.50 9.30
N LEU A 6 -21.62 -0.53 10.16
CA LEU A 6 -20.54 -0.52 11.14
C LEU A 6 -21.12 -0.81 12.51
N THR A 7 -20.62 -1.85 13.15
CA THR A 7 -20.98 -2.26 14.52
C THR A 7 -19.75 -2.32 15.40
N LYS A 8 -19.79 -1.72 16.58
CA LYS A 8 -18.75 -1.87 17.60
C LYS A 8 -19.19 -2.94 18.60
N LEU A 9 -18.38 -3.97 18.77
CA LEU A 9 -18.59 -5.04 19.75
C LEU A 9 -18.27 -4.56 21.17
N SER A 10 -18.70 -5.32 22.18
CA SER A 10 -18.50 -4.97 23.60
C SER A 10 -17.04 -4.86 24.02
N ASN A 11 -16.14 -5.59 23.38
CA ASN A 11 -14.69 -5.51 23.59
C ASN A 11 -13.99 -4.39 22.79
N GLY A 12 -14.75 -3.59 22.04
CA GLY A 12 -14.23 -2.48 21.23
C GLY A 12 -13.87 -2.83 19.78
N LEU A 13 -13.91 -4.12 19.38
CA LEU A 13 -13.68 -4.54 18.00
C LEU A 13 -14.74 -3.94 17.06
N ARG A 14 -14.31 -3.44 15.93
CA ARG A 14 -15.19 -2.91 14.89
C ARG A 14 -15.51 -4.01 13.87
N LEU A 15 -16.77 -4.20 13.59
CA LEU A 15 -17.26 -5.08 12.54
C LEU A 15 -17.90 -4.23 11.44
N LEU A 16 -17.37 -4.38 10.24
CA LEU A 16 -17.90 -3.75 9.03
C LEU A 16 -18.52 -4.83 8.15
N THR A 17 -19.80 -4.69 7.83
CA THR A 17 -20.50 -5.64 6.94
C THR A 17 -20.94 -4.94 5.68
N ILE A 18 -20.63 -5.53 4.54
CA ILE A 18 -20.97 -5.05 3.19
C ILE A 18 -21.69 -6.18 2.45
N PRO A 19 -23.04 -6.27 2.59
CA PRO A 19 -23.81 -7.30 1.89
C PRO A 19 -23.76 -7.12 0.37
N MET A 20 -23.40 -8.19 -0.34
CA MET A 20 -23.37 -8.27 -1.80
C MET A 20 -24.27 -9.43 -2.24
N PRO A 21 -25.59 -9.25 -2.29
CA PRO A 21 -26.55 -10.36 -2.45
C PRO A 21 -26.47 -11.07 -3.81
N SER A 22 -25.83 -10.44 -4.80
CA SER A 22 -25.64 -11.02 -6.14
C SER A 22 -24.47 -12.00 -6.24
N VAL A 23 -23.61 -12.09 -5.19
CA VAL A 23 -22.44 -12.97 -5.23
C VAL A 23 -22.62 -14.20 -4.31
N GLN A 24 -22.06 -15.34 -4.73
CA GLN A 24 -22.10 -16.61 -3.99
C GLN A 24 -20.91 -16.81 -3.05
N SER A 25 -20.00 -15.85 -3.02
CA SER A 25 -18.80 -15.86 -2.18
C SER A 25 -18.89 -14.83 -1.05
N VAL A 26 -18.06 -15.04 -0.03
CA VAL A 26 -17.83 -14.09 1.05
C VAL A 26 -16.35 -13.96 1.31
N THR A 27 -15.89 -12.74 1.54
CA THR A 27 -14.56 -12.43 2.06
C THR A 27 -14.70 -12.00 3.51
N VAL A 28 -13.97 -12.66 4.38
CA VAL A 28 -13.69 -12.18 5.74
C VAL A 28 -12.28 -11.63 5.74
N MET A 29 -12.12 -10.39 6.16
CA MET A 29 -10.83 -9.73 6.26
C MET A 29 -10.66 -9.16 7.67
N VAL A 30 -9.54 -9.43 8.30
CA VAL A 30 -9.18 -8.80 9.57
C VAL A 30 -8.00 -7.88 9.32
N MET A 31 -8.17 -6.62 9.63
CA MET A 31 -7.13 -5.60 9.46
C MET A 31 -6.74 -5.04 10.82
N VAL A 32 -5.44 -4.90 11.02
CA VAL A 32 -4.83 -4.36 12.24
C VAL A 32 -4.14 -3.05 11.88
N ASN A 33 -4.38 -2.00 12.68
CA ASN A 33 -3.74 -0.69 12.48
C ASN A 33 -2.30 -0.72 13.04
N THR A 34 -1.45 -1.43 12.35
CA THR A 34 -0.01 -1.52 12.59
C THR A 34 0.69 -2.03 11.33
N GLY A 35 1.94 -1.68 11.15
CA GLY A 35 2.76 -2.10 10.03
C GLY A 35 4.21 -1.67 10.24
N SER A 36 5.03 -1.64 9.18
CA SER A 36 6.46 -1.34 9.31
C SER A 36 6.74 0.04 9.90
N ARG A 37 5.80 0.98 9.80
CA ARG A 37 5.93 2.30 10.43
C ARG A 37 5.88 2.29 11.97
N ASN A 38 5.34 1.24 12.56
CA ASN A 38 5.25 1.08 14.01
C ASN A 38 6.48 0.36 14.59
N GLU A 39 7.45 0.05 13.76
CA GLU A 39 8.70 -0.62 14.14
C GLU A 39 9.78 0.39 14.53
N THR A 40 10.69 -0.06 15.39
CA THR A 40 11.96 0.63 15.59
C THR A 40 12.99 0.06 14.61
N LYS A 41 14.16 0.70 14.53
CA LYS A 41 15.24 0.24 13.65
C LYS A 41 15.70 -1.20 13.98
N GLU A 42 15.66 -1.56 15.26
CA GLU A 42 16.13 -2.85 15.78
C GLU A 42 15.20 -4.01 15.41
N ILE A 43 13.89 -3.73 15.30
CA ILE A 43 12.86 -4.74 15.00
C ILE A 43 12.26 -4.55 13.60
N ASN A 44 12.94 -3.82 12.71
CA ASN A 44 12.43 -3.61 11.35
C ASN A 44 12.30 -4.94 10.60
N GLY A 45 11.13 -5.15 9.99
CA GLY A 45 10.72 -6.39 9.33
C GLY A 45 9.82 -7.28 10.22
N LEU A 46 9.62 -6.95 11.49
CA LEU A 46 8.84 -7.76 12.42
C LEU A 46 7.37 -7.87 12.01
N SER A 47 6.75 -6.79 11.51
CA SER A 47 5.36 -6.79 11.04
C SER A 47 5.13 -7.78 9.90
N HIS A 48 6.02 -7.77 8.92
CA HIS A 48 6.01 -8.70 7.80
C HIS A 48 6.30 -10.14 8.26
N PHE A 49 7.27 -10.32 9.12
CA PHE A 49 7.58 -11.63 9.67
C PHE A 49 6.40 -12.19 10.48
N LEU A 50 5.68 -11.35 11.24
CA LEU A 50 4.49 -11.74 11.98
C LEU A 50 3.35 -12.20 11.06
N GLU A 51 3.21 -11.57 9.90
CA GLU A 51 2.30 -12.01 8.84
C GLU A 51 2.58 -13.47 8.46
N HIS A 52 3.83 -13.82 8.15
CA HIS A 52 4.25 -15.19 7.86
C HIS A 52 3.95 -16.15 9.03
N MET A 53 4.26 -15.73 10.24
CA MET A 53 4.09 -16.57 11.44
C MET A 53 2.64 -16.86 11.78
N ALA A 54 1.68 -16.03 11.38
CA ALA A 54 0.26 -16.27 11.62
C ALA A 54 -0.23 -17.59 11.03
N PHE A 55 0.34 -18.01 9.89
CA PHE A 55 -0.02 -19.25 9.20
C PHE A 55 0.84 -20.47 9.56
N LYS A 56 1.76 -20.37 10.54
CA LYS A 56 2.67 -21.47 10.89
C LYS A 56 2.12 -22.44 11.95
N GLY A 57 0.96 -22.14 12.50
CA GLY A 57 0.21 -23.05 13.35
C GLY A 57 -0.31 -22.46 14.63
N THR A 58 -1.42 -23.02 15.08
CA THR A 58 -2.14 -22.72 16.32
C THR A 58 -2.23 -23.97 17.19
N ASN A 59 -2.84 -23.87 18.37
CA ASN A 59 -3.15 -25.05 19.17
C ASN A 59 -4.18 -25.96 18.48
N LYS A 60 -5.16 -25.39 17.79
CA LYS A 60 -6.20 -26.11 17.06
C LYS A 60 -5.67 -26.68 15.73
N ARG A 61 -4.84 -25.92 15.03
CA ARG A 61 -4.23 -26.25 13.73
C ARG A 61 -2.72 -26.24 13.85
N PRO A 62 -2.08 -27.33 14.27
CA PRO A 62 -0.67 -27.38 14.70
C PRO A 62 0.38 -26.94 13.67
N ASN A 63 0.04 -26.89 12.40
CA ASN A 63 0.97 -26.55 11.31
C ASN A 63 0.25 -25.84 10.13
N SER A 64 1.03 -25.28 9.20
CA SER A 64 0.55 -24.57 8.03
C SER A 64 -0.27 -25.45 7.09
N LEU A 65 0.10 -26.73 6.94
CA LEU A 65 -0.60 -27.66 6.04
C LEU A 65 -2.07 -27.84 6.46
N LEU A 66 -2.37 -27.92 7.76
CA LEU A 66 -3.75 -28.04 8.23
C LEU A 66 -4.55 -26.76 7.99
N ILE A 67 -3.92 -25.59 8.15
CA ILE A 67 -4.57 -24.30 7.87
C ILE A 67 -4.90 -24.20 6.38
N SER A 68 -3.94 -24.45 5.50
CA SER A 68 -4.14 -24.34 4.06
C SER A 68 -5.11 -25.39 3.54
N SER A 69 -4.99 -26.66 3.98
CA SER A 69 -5.83 -27.75 3.48
C SER A 69 -7.31 -27.60 3.86
N GLU A 70 -7.63 -27.01 5.03
CA GLU A 70 -9.03 -26.72 5.39
C GLU A 70 -9.66 -25.66 4.47
N ILE A 71 -8.89 -24.66 4.04
CA ILE A 71 -9.38 -23.61 3.13
C ILE A 71 -9.42 -24.12 1.68
N GLU A 72 -8.33 -24.72 1.21
CA GLU A 72 -8.20 -25.24 -0.15
C GLU A 72 -9.18 -26.39 -0.39
N GLY A 73 -9.43 -27.23 0.63
CA GLY A 73 -10.37 -28.35 0.57
C GLY A 73 -11.82 -27.95 0.28
N VAL A 74 -12.18 -26.69 0.50
CA VAL A 74 -13.49 -26.12 0.12
C VAL A 74 -13.40 -25.14 -1.06
N GLY A 75 -12.26 -25.10 -1.76
CA GLY A 75 -12.03 -24.19 -2.88
C GLY A 75 -11.88 -22.71 -2.47
N GLY A 76 -11.45 -22.47 -1.23
CA GLY A 76 -11.22 -21.14 -0.71
C GLY A 76 -9.86 -20.56 -1.13
N ASP A 77 -9.77 -19.24 -1.08
CA ASP A 77 -8.55 -18.45 -1.28
C ASP A 77 -8.22 -17.68 0.01
N PHE A 78 -6.96 -17.62 0.38
CA PHE A 78 -6.50 -16.89 1.55
C PHE A 78 -5.16 -16.23 1.29
N ASN A 79 -4.95 -15.10 1.92
CA ASN A 79 -3.66 -14.41 1.88
C ASN A 79 -3.58 -13.40 3.04
N ALA A 80 -2.40 -12.81 3.18
CA ALA A 80 -2.18 -11.66 4.04
C ALA A 80 -1.28 -10.65 3.31
N TYR A 81 -1.23 -9.44 3.82
CA TYR A 81 -0.27 -8.44 3.38
C TYR A 81 0.09 -7.48 4.50
N THR A 82 1.31 -7.00 4.46
CA THR A 82 1.83 -5.95 5.34
C THR A 82 2.14 -4.70 4.55
N SER A 83 1.68 -3.56 5.06
CA SER A 83 2.00 -2.23 4.55
C SER A 83 2.70 -1.38 5.62
N LYS A 84 2.90 -0.10 5.33
CA LYS A 84 3.43 0.85 6.33
C LYS A 84 2.51 0.99 7.56
N HIS A 85 1.20 0.95 7.38
CA HIS A 85 0.21 1.25 8.42
C HIS A 85 -0.73 0.09 8.77
N THR A 86 -0.73 -0.99 7.99
CA THR A 86 -1.75 -2.04 8.11
C THR A 86 -1.16 -3.40 7.86
N ILE A 87 -1.55 -4.38 8.70
CA ILE A 87 -1.44 -5.80 8.38
C ILE A 87 -2.86 -6.32 8.19
N ALA A 88 -3.10 -7.01 7.09
CA ALA A 88 -4.41 -7.57 6.77
C ALA A 88 -4.31 -9.06 6.49
N TYR A 89 -5.28 -9.82 6.99
CA TYR A 89 -5.44 -11.25 6.78
C TYR A 89 -6.82 -11.51 6.21
N HIS A 90 -6.94 -12.27 5.14
CA HIS A 90 -8.23 -12.56 4.57
C HIS A 90 -8.40 -14.01 4.14
N VAL A 91 -9.64 -14.47 4.21
CA VAL A 91 -10.10 -15.72 3.63
C VAL A 91 -11.34 -15.42 2.80
N LYS A 92 -11.34 -15.90 1.55
CA LYS A 92 -12.47 -15.82 0.62
C LYS A 92 -12.92 -17.22 0.23
N LEU A 93 -14.22 -17.49 0.35
CA LEU A 93 -14.79 -18.81 0.04
C LEU A 93 -16.27 -18.71 -0.28
N ALA A 94 -16.89 -19.83 -0.64
CA ALA A 94 -18.33 -19.90 -0.85
C ALA A 94 -19.09 -19.60 0.45
N VAL A 95 -20.23 -18.92 0.36
CA VAL A 95 -21.03 -18.47 1.53
C VAL A 95 -21.38 -19.63 2.48
N VAL A 96 -21.58 -20.84 1.98
CA VAL A 96 -21.91 -22.03 2.80
C VAL A 96 -20.78 -22.40 3.78
N HIS A 97 -19.56 -21.95 3.54
CA HIS A 97 -18.40 -22.17 4.39
C HIS A 97 -17.99 -20.94 5.22
N PHE A 98 -18.87 -19.93 5.32
CA PHE A 98 -18.56 -18.65 5.99
C PHE A 98 -17.99 -18.83 7.41
N GLU A 99 -18.53 -19.76 8.20
CA GLU A 99 -18.04 -20.03 9.56
C GLU A 99 -16.58 -20.51 9.57
N LEU A 100 -16.16 -21.29 8.57
CA LEU A 100 -14.77 -21.75 8.44
C LEU A 100 -13.79 -20.56 8.30
N ALA A 101 -14.13 -19.57 7.47
CA ALA A 101 -13.29 -18.37 7.31
C ALA A 101 -13.13 -17.61 8.64
N VAL A 102 -14.23 -17.45 9.38
CA VAL A 102 -14.21 -16.74 10.67
C VAL A 102 -13.41 -17.52 11.71
N ASP A 103 -13.61 -18.85 11.78
CA ASP A 103 -12.91 -19.74 12.70
C ASP A 103 -11.39 -19.72 12.45
N ILE A 104 -10.96 -19.87 11.20
CA ILE A 104 -9.53 -19.85 10.86
C ILE A 104 -8.90 -18.52 11.20
N LEU A 105 -9.49 -17.40 10.76
CA LEU A 105 -8.92 -16.07 11.00
C LEU A 105 -8.86 -15.75 12.51
N SER A 106 -9.90 -16.11 13.25
CA SER A 106 -9.88 -15.90 14.70
C SER A 106 -8.80 -16.75 15.38
N ASP A 107 -8.61 -17.99 14.93
CA ASP A 107 -7.64 -18.92 15.50
C ASP A 107 -6.19 -18.48 15.24
N ILE A 108 -5.84 -18.14 13.99
CA ILE A 108 -4.49 -17.71 13.64
C ILE A 108 -4.09 -16.38 14.30
N LEU A 109 -5.06 -15.48 14.55
CA LEU A 109 -4.78 -14.18 15.16
C LEU A 109 -4.76 -14.20 16.69
N GLN A 110 -5.50 -15.11 17.31
CA GLN A 110 -5.62 -15.16 18.78
C GLN A 110 -4.80 -16.28 19.40
N ASN A 111 -4.47 -17.33 18.65
CA ASN A 111 -3.88 -18.56 19.18
C ASN A 111 -2.60 -19.01 18.43
N SER A 112 -1.95 -18.12 17.68
CA SER A 112 -0.68 -18.42 17.01
C SER A 112 0.37 -18.87 18.04
N LYS A 113 1.03 -20.01 17.75
CA LYS A 113 2.04 -20.58 18.66
C LYS A 113 3.33 -19.79 18.73
N LEU A 114 3.68 -19.10 17.65
CA LEU A 114 4.98 -18.44 17.53
C LEU A 114 6.13 -19.37 17.96
N GLY A 115 6.14 -20.59 17.40
CA GLY A 115 7.12 -21.62 17.78
C GLY A 115 8.54 -21.21 17.40
N GLU A 116 9.51 -21.31 18.32
CA GLU A 116 10.90 -20.90 18.07
C GLU A 116 11.52 -21.62 16.86
N LYS A 117 11.25 -22.91 16.69
CA LYS A 117 11.72 -23.68 15.54
C LYS A 117 11.17 -23.18 14.22
N GLU A 118 9.90 -22.76 14.20
CA GLU A 118 9.27 -22.19 13.00
C GLU A 118 9.80 -20.78 12.73
N ILE A 119 10.04 -19.97 13.75
CA ILE A 119 10.68 -18.65 13.60
C ILE A 119 12.07 -18.82 12.98
N GLU A 120 12.92 -19.70 13.50
CA GLU A 120 14.26 -19.92 12.94
C GLU A 120 14.23 -20.42 11.50
N ARG A 121 13.27 -21.28 11.15
CA ARG A 121 13.07 -21.74 9.77
C ARG A 121 12.65 -20.60 8.86
N GLU A 122 11.70 -19.78 9.31
CA GLU A 122 11.11 -18.73 8.51
C GLU A 122 12.04 -17.54 8.28
N LYS A 123 13.03 -17.30 9.17
CA LYS A 123 14.13 -16.34 8.92
C LYS A 123 14.79 -16.61 7.57
N GLY A 124 15.07 -17.87 7.26
CA GLY A 124 15.66 -18.26 5.96
C GLY A 124 14.74 -17.88 4.79
N VAL A 125 13.44 -18.13 4.90
CA VAL A 125 12.46 -17.82 3.85
C VAL A 125 12.40 -16.31 3.60
N ILE A 126 12.31 -15.49 4.66
CA ILE A 126 12.26 -14.03 4.53
C ILE A 126 13.57 -13.46 3.97
N ILE A 127 14.73 -14.02 4.36
CA ILE A 127 16.01 -13.60 3.79
C ILE A 127 16.06 -13.88 2.29
N GLU A 128 15.54 -15.02 1.82
CA GLU A 128 15.47 -15.32 0.38
C GLU A 128 14.47 -14.38 -0.33
N GLU A 129 13.39 -14.00 0.33
CA GLU A 129 12.47 -13.00 -0.20
C GLU A 129 13.13 -11.62 -0.31
N ILE A 130 13.89 -11.19 0.70
CA ILE A 130 14.71 -9.96 0.64
C ILE A 130 15.70 -10.02 -0.52
N ASN A 131 16.40 -11.16 -0.70
CA ASN A 131 17.33 -11.34 -1.82
C ASN A 131 16.58 -11.23 -3.17
N MET A 132 15.41 -11.85 -3.29
CA MET A 132 14.57 -11.75 -4.49
C MET A 132 14.20 -10.30 -4.80
N TYR A 133 13.84 -9.49 -3.80
CA TYR A 133 13.53 -8.07 -4.01
C TYR A 133 14.76 -7.26 -4.40
N GLU A 134 15.92 -7.55 -3.81
CA GLU A 134 17.18 -6.95 -4.22
C GLU A 134 17.54 -7.26 -5.68
N ASP A 135 17.11 -8.43 -6.19
CA ASP A 135 17.32 -8.86 -7.58
C ASP A 135 16.24 -8.37 -8.56
N LEU A 136 15.23 -7.65 -8.08
CA LEU A 136 14.19 -7.01 -8.88
C LEU A 136 14.33 -5.49 -8.91
N PRO A 137 15.20 -4.91 -9.78
CA PRO A 137 15.52 -3.47 -9.76
C PRO A 137 14.29 -2.58 -9.92
N MET A 138 13.29 -3.02 -10.69
CA MET A 138 12.02 -2.29 -10.90
C MET A 138 11.23 -2.10 -9.60
N ARG A 139 11.25 -3.07 -8.69
CA ARG A 139 10.64 -2.98 -7.35
C ARG A 139 11.57 -2.23 -6.40
N ARG A 140 12.83 -2.63 -6.36
CA ARG A 140 13.81 -2.11 -5.42
C ARG A 140 14.02 -0.59 -5.53
N VAL A 141 13.95 -0.03 -6.74
CA VAL A 141 14.12 1.41 -6.94
C VAL A 141 13.02 2.24 -6.26
N GLN A 142 11.80 1.70 -6.13
CA GLN A 142 10.68 2.35 -5.43
C GLN A 142 10.91 2.33 -3.91
N GLU A 143 11.34 1.22 -3.34
CA GLU A 143 11.69 1.12 -1.91
C GLU A 143 12.82 2.10 -1.55
N LEU A 144 13.85 2.19 -2.40
CA LEU A 144 14.92 3.18 -2.25
C LEU A 144 14.41 4.63 -2.35
N PHE A 145 13.38 4.87 -3.16
CA PHE A 145 12.76 6.18 -3.26
C PHE A 145 12.05 6.57 -1.95
N GLU A 146 11.33 5.65 -1.34
CA GLU A 146 10.72 5.87 -0.02
C GLU A 146 11.77 6.08 1.07
N GLN A 147 12.88 5.33 1.04
CA GLN A 147 14.02 5.54 1.94
C GLN A 147 14.64 6.94 1.80
N LEU A 148 14.74 7.45 0.55
CA LEU A 148 15.23 8.80 0.28
C LEU A 148 14.26 9.86 0.82
N LEU A 149 12.97 9.74 0.47
CA LEU A 149 11.94 10.70 0.88
C LEU A 149 11.78 10.81 2.39
N TYR A 150 11.84 9.67 3.09
CA TYR A 150 11.49 9.55 4.49
C TYR A 150 12.69 9.17 5.36
N LYS A 151 13.88 9.64 4.97
CA LYS A 151 15.12 9.40 5.69
C LYS A 151 15.01 9.81 7.16
N GLY A 152 15.36 8.86 8.06
CA GLY A 152 15.32 9.07 9.50
C GLY A 152 13.97 8.77 10.17
N SER A 153 12.97 8.37 9.39
CA SER A 153 11.67 7.91 9.88
C SER A 153 11.45 6.43 9.55
N ALA A 154 10.65 5.76 10.38
CA ALA A 154 10.19 4.40 10.09
C ALA A 154 9.34 4.31 8.82
N LEU A 155 8.79 5.41 8.32
CA LEU A 155 8.11 5.46 7.03
C LEU A 155 9.04 5.10 5.87
N GLY A 156 10.35 5.39 5.99
CA GLY A 156 11.38 4.98 5.03
C GLY A 156 11.92 3.56 5.22
N PHE A 157 11.47 2.81 6.21
CA PHE A 157 11.94 1.44 6.41
C PHE A 157 11.40 0.48 5.35
N ASP A 158 12.21 -0.48 4.92
CA ASP A 158 11.72 -1.59 4.10
C ASP A 158 10.73 -2.44 4.91
N ILE A 159 9.62 -2.82 4.30
CA ILE A 159 8.56 -3.59 4.99
C ILE A 159 9.09 -4.97 5.42
N ALA A 160 9.88 -5.61 4.57
CA ALA A 160 10.49 -6.91 4.88
C ALA A 160 11.68 -6.80 5.87
N GLY A 161 12.10 -5.59 6.23
CA GLY A 161 13.30 -5.37 7.02
C GLY A 161 14.58 -5.58 6.22
N ASN A 162 15.63 -5.96 6.91
CA ASN A 162 16.91 -6.33 6.30
C ASN A 162 17.47 -7.61 6.95
N ARG A 163 18.54 -8.17 6.36
CA ARG A 163 19.13 -9.43 6.82
C ARG A 163 19.52 -9.39 8.32
N GLU A 164 20.12 -8.29 8.77
CA GLU A 164 20.58 -8.14 10.15
C GLU A 164 19.42 -8.11 11.12
N THR A 165 18.39 -7.30 10.85
CA THR A 165 17.22 -7.17 11.72
C THR A 165 16.45 -8.48 11.77
N VAL A 166 16.11 -9.08 10.62
CA VAL A 166 15.37 -10.35 10.55
C VAL A 166 16.09 -11.48 11.29
N THR A 167 17.42 -11.59 11.12
CA THR A 167 18.22 -12.62 11.82
C THR A 167 18.22 -12.39 13.34
N GLY A 168 18.21 -11.11 13.78
CA GLY A 168 18.27 -10.73 15.19
C GLY A 168 16.95 -10.94 15.97
N LEU A 169 15.81 -11.01 15.28
CA LEU A 169 14.50 -11.14 15.92
C LEU A 169 14.39 -12.41 16.77
N LYS A 170 13.78 -12.25 17.94
CA LYS A 170 13.53 -13.32 18.91
C LYS A 170 12.04 -13.50 19.13
N ARG A 171 11.61 -14.67 19.59
CA ARG A 171 10.21 -14.95 19.90
C ARG A 171 9.56 -13.87 20.78
N GLN A 172 10.30 -13.31 21.73
CA GLN A 172 9.76 -12.27 22.63
C GLN A 172 9.36 -11.01 21.86
N ASP A 173 10.10 -10.61 20.82
CA ASP A 173 9.76 -9.43 20.01
C ASP A 173 8.38 -9.58 19.36
N PHE A 174 8.05 -10.78 18.87
CA PHE A 174 6.72 -11.09 18.31
C PHE A 174 5.62 -11.02 19.36
N VAL A 175 5.88 -11.57 20.56
CA VAL A 175 4.90 -11.53 21.67
C VAL A 175 4.64 -10.09 22.10
N ASP A 176 5.69 -9.31 22.29
CA ASP A 176 5.58 -7.90 22.69
C ASP A 176 4.84 -7.06 21.63
N TYR A 177 5.09 -7.35 20.35
CA TYR A 177 4.42 -6.67 19.24
C TYR A 177 2.93 -7.03 19.18
N LEU A 178 2.57 -8.31 19.33
CA LEU A 178 1.17 -8.75 19.40
C LEU A 178 0.46 -8.14 20.61
N ASP A 179 1.10 -8.08 21.77
CA ASP A 179 0.51 -7.50 22.97
C ASP A 179 0.28 -6.00 22.82
N LYS A 180 1.18 -5.31 22.12
CA LYS A 180 1.12 -3.87 21.91
C LYS A 180 0.09 -3.45 20.88
N TYR A 181 -0.08 -4.22 19.79
CA TYR A 181 -0.84 -3.77 18.64
C TYR A 181 -2.10 -4.59 18.30
N TYR A 182 -2.17 -5.88 18.73
CA TYR A 182 -3.29 -6.78 18.39
C TYR A 182 -4.35 -6.79 19.48
N PHE A 183 -4.96 -5.63 19.74
CA PHE A 183 -6.09 -5.49 20.64
C PHE A 183 -7.35 -5.07 19.89
N PRO A 184 -8.56 -5.44 20.36
CA PRO A 184 -9.80 -5.29 19.59
C PRO A 184 -10.06 -3.88 19.05
N ALA A 185 -9.85 -2.83 19.84
CA ALA A 185 -10.08 -1.46 19.41
C ALA A 185 -9.12 -0.97 18.31
N ASN A 186 -8.01 -1.68 18.09
CA ASN A 186 -7.04 -1.42 17.02
C ASN A 186 -7.29 -2.23 15.74
N MET A 187 -8.38 -3.00 15.72
CA MET A 187 -8.69 -3.93 14.64
C MET A 187 -10.07 -3.63 14.04
N VAL A 188 -10.22 -4.02 12.79
CA VAL A 188 -11.52 -4.09 12.13
C VAL A 188 -11.67 -5.46 11.47
N VAL A 189 -12.81 -6.10 11.67
CA VAL A 189 -13.22 -7.27 10.91
C VAL A 189 -14.20 -6.81 9.83
N VAL A 190 -13.89 -7.16 8.60
CA VAL A 190 -14.73 -6.81 7.43
C VAL A 190 -15.32 -8.08 6.85
N VAL A 191 -16.62 -8.09 6.64
CA VAL A 191 -17.36 -9.18 5.98
C VAL A 191 -18.02 -8.59 4.73
N ALA A 192 -17.51 -8.93 3.55
CA ALA A 192 -18.04 -8.49 2.27
C ALA A 192 -18.47 -9.69 1.42
N GLY A 193 -19.68 -9.69 0.90
CA GLY A 193 -20.16 -10.79 0.08
C GLY A 193 -21.63 -11.17 0.32
N GLY A 194 -22.00 -12.38 -0.03
CA GLY A 194 -23.38 -12.90 0.02
C GLY A 194 -23.91 -13.22 1.43
N VAL A 195 -23.40 -12.57 2.46
CA VAL A 195 -23.80 -12.76 3.86
C VAL A 195 -24.51 -11.51 4.38
N ALA A 196 -25.65 -11.70 5.05
CA ALA A 196 -26.39 -10.61 5.69
C ALA A 196 -25.74 -10.19 7.02
N GLU A 197 -26.04 -8.97 7.48
CA GLU A 197 -25.47 -8.37 8.70
C GLU A 197 -25.67 -9.22 9.95
N VAL A 198 -26.91 -9.69 10.21
CA VAL A 198 -27.26 -10.39 11.45
C VAL A 198 -26.46 -11.69 11.64
N PRO A 199 -26.40 -12.63 10.67
CA PRO A 199 -25.54 -13.81 10.79
C PRO A 199 -24.06 -13.46 10.88
N ALA A 200 -23.58 -12.46 10.15
CA ALA A 200 -22.19 -11.99 10.25
C ALA A 200 -21.87 -11.53 11.67
N LYS A 201 -22.68 -10.63 12.24
CA LYS A 201 -22.50 -10.12 13.60
C LYS A 201 -22.51 -11.23 14.65
N LYS A 202 -23.46 -12.18 14.55
CA LYS A 202 -23.56 -13.31 15.49
C LYS A 202 -22.29 -14.13 15.48
N LEU A 203 -21.76 -14.43 14.29
CA LEU A 203 -20.58 -15.30 14.15
C LEU A 203 -19.30 -14.58 14.58
N ILE A 204 -19.09 -13.34 14.15
CA ILE A 204 -17.93 -12.55 14.57
C ILE A 204 -17.92 -12.35 16.09
N THR A 205 -19.07 -12.07 16.70
CA THR A 205 -19.17 -11.97 18.16
C THR A 205 -18.77 -13.28 18.85
N LYS A 206 -19.22 -14.43 18.33
CA LYS A 206 -18.88 -15.75 18.87
C LYS A 206 -17.36 -15.99 18.91
N TYR A 207 -16.65 -15.60 17.86
CA TYR A 207 -15.24 -15.96 17.69
C TYR A 207 -14.25 -14.88 18.17
N PHE A 208 -14.63 -13.59 18.21
CA PHE A 208 -13.72 -12.50 18.52
C PHE A 208 -13.99 -11.75 19.83
N ASN A 209 -15.14 -11.98 20.48
CA ASN A 209 -15.51 -11.19 21.67
C ASN A 209 -14.74 -11.56 22.94
N ASN A 210 -14.04 -12.69 22.96
CA ASN A 210 -13.28 -13.15 24.12
C ASN A 210 -11.96 -12.40 24.33
N ASN A 211 -11.42 -11.77 23.30
CA ASN A 211 -10.24 -10.93 23.43
C ASN A 211 -10.61 -9.62 24.14
N GLN A 212 -10.06 -9.40 25.32
CA GLN A 212 -10.31 -8.22 26.16
C GLN A 212 -9.06 -7.33 26.32
N LYS A 213 -8.03 -7.54 25.46
CA LYS A 213 -6.81 -6.72 25.49
C LYS A 213 -7.18 -5.26 25.23
N VAL A 214 -6.51 -4.35 25.92
CA VAL A 214 -6.64 -2.91 25.78
C VAL A 214 -5.26 -2.33 25.47
N GLY A 215 -5.20 -1.38 24.55
CA GLY A 215 -3.96 -0.70 24.21
C GLY A 215 -4.22 0.75 23.83
N GLN A 216 -3.15 1.51 23.69
CA GLN A 216 -3.19 2.90 23.24
C GLN A 216 -2.28 3.07 22.03
N LEU A 217 -2.78 3.73 21.01
CA LEU A 217 -2.02 4.07 19.82
C LEU A 217 -1.62 5.54 19.83
N THR A 218 -0.42 5.78 19.37
CA THR A 218 0.04 7.13 19.00
C THR A 218 -0.08 7.28 17.48
N LYS A 219 -0.74 8.36 17.03
CA LYS A 219 -0.74 8.69 15.60
C LYS A 219 0.65 9.18 15.21
N PRO A 220 1.23 8.66 14.12
CA PRO A 220 2.47 9.20 13.60
C PRO A 220 2.26 10.63 13.10
N ASN A 221 3.28 11.48 13.22
CA ASN A 221 3.26 12.86 12.77
C ASN A 221 4.68 13.30 12.40
N ASP A 222 5.24 12.68 11.37
CA ASP A 222 6.57 13.01 10.88
C ASP A 222 6.51 14.24 9.97
N LYS A 223 7.47 15.14 10.17
CA LYS A 223 7.62 16.34 9.33
C LYS A 223 8.96 16.30 8.61
N PHE A 224 8.91 16.47 7.30
CA PHE A 224 10.08 16.48 6.44
C PHE A 224 10.25 17.85 5.81
N ILE A 225 11.44 18.44 5.95
CA ILE A 225 11.81 19.70 5.32
C ILE A 225 12.82 19.40 4.22
N GLN A 226 12.56 19.87 3.02
CA GLN A 226 13.46 19.74 1.87
C GLN A 226 13.63 21.12 1.24
N THR A 227 14.88 21.51 0.99
CA THR A 227 15.25 22.84 0.47
C THR A 227 16.05 22.75 -0.83
N LYS A 228 16.35 21.55 -1.29
CA LYS A 228 17.08 21.27 -2.54
C LYS A 228 16.68 19.89 -3.07
N PRO A 229 16.88 19.62 -4.35
CA PRO A 229 16.70 18.27 -4.90
C PRO A 229 17.55 17.24 -4.15
N GLU A 230 17.02 16.04 -4.00
CA GLU A 230 17.75 14.93 -3.39
C GLU A 230 17.93 13.78 -4.38
N LEU A 231 19.05 13.09 -4.26
CA LEU A 231 19.48 12.03 -5.16
C LEU A 231 20.00 10.82 -4.38
N LEU A 232 19.53 9.63 -4.76
CA LEU A 232 20.09 8.36 -4.29
C LEU A 232 20.40 7.48 -5.49
N ILE A 233 21.66 7.06 -5.62
CA ILE A 233 22.11 6.13 -6.64
C ILE A 233 22.53 4.84 -5.94
N LYS A 234 21.96 3.71 -6.41
CA LYS A 234 22.43 2.37 -6.05
C LYS A 234 23.11 1.77 -7.27
N PRO A 235 24.46 1.72 -7.29
CA PRO A 235 25.19 1.12 -8.40
C PRO A 235 24.88 -0.38 -8.50
N LYS A 236 24.43 -0.81 -9.68
CA LYS A 236 24.18 -2.22 -10.00
C LYS A 236 24.35 -2.41 -11.50
N LYS A 237 25.07 -3.47 -11.89
CA LYS A 237 25.19 -3.86 -13.30
C LYS A 237 23.82 -4.43 -13.77
N THR A 238 23.12 -3.68 -14.60
CA THR A 238 21.82 -4.01 -15.17
C THR A 238 21.80 -3.67 -16.64
N ASP A 239 20.94 -4.32 -17.41
CA ASP A 239 20.74 -4.01 -18.85
C ASP A 239 19.93 -2.73 -19.08
N GLN A 240 19.13 -2.35 -18.09
CA GLN A 240 18.33 -1.12 -18.07
C GLN A 240 18.64 -0.30 -16.83
N ALA A 241 18.54 1.02 -16.92
CA ALA A 241 18.45 1.86 -15.74
C ALA A 241 17.00 1.86 -15.22
N HIS A 242 16.84 1.67 -13.92
CA HIS A 242 15.54 1.81 -13.27
C HIS A 242 15.56 3.06 -12.41
N LEU A 243 14.59 3.94 -12.62
CA LEU A 243 14.54 5.22 -11.94
C LEU A 243 13.16 5.51 -11.36
N VAL A 244 13.15 6.31 -10.29
CA VAL A 244 11.95 6.96 -9.75
C VAL A 244 12.26 8.45 -9.58
N ILE A 245 11.43 9.30 -10.19
CA ILE A 245 11.47 10.76 -10.01
C ILE A 245 10.15 11.18 -9.41
N GLY A 246 10.19 11.98 -8.34
CA GLY A 246 8.95 12.43 -7.73
C GLY A 246 9.17 13.45 -6.62
N VAL A 247 8.08 13.74 -5.94
CA VAL A 247 8.00 14.74 -4.88
C VAL A 247 7.21 14.18 -3.70
N ARG A 248 7.41 14.73 -2.48
CA ARG A 248 6.46 14.48 -1.39
C ARG A 248 5.11 15.07 -1.76
N GLY A 249 4.07 14.27 -1.58
CA GLY A 249 2.68 14.59 -1.84
C GLY A 249 1.89 14.86 -0.56
N HIS A 250 0.58 14.83 -0.67
CA HIS A 250 -0.33 15.10 0.42
C HIS A 250 -0.62 13.86 1.27
N ALA A 251 -0.92 14.09 2.54
CA ALA A 251 -1.41 13.04 3.44
C ALA A 251 -2.81 12.55 3.04
N MET A 252 -3.17 11.34 3.49
CA MET A 252 -4.43 10.63 3.19
C MET A 252 -5.69 11.48 3.42
N GLY A 253 -5.73 12.31 4.45
CA GLY A 253 -6.87 13.18 4.79
C GLY A 253 -6.90 14.53 4.06
N HIS A 254 -5.91 14.84 3.20
CA HIS A 254 -5.80 16.16 2.58
C HIS A 254 -6.94 16.45 1.59
N PRO A 255 -7.46 17.71 1.53
CA PRO A 255 -8.51 18.08 0.59
C PRO A 255 -8.17 17.84 -0.88
N ASP A 256 -6.90 18.05 -1.26
CA ASP A 256 -6.41 17.93 -2.64
C ASP A 256 -6.06 16.48 -3.06
N ARG A 257 -6.31 15.46 -2.24
CA ARG A 257 -6.00 14.07 -2.59
C ARG A 257 -6.61 13.62 -3.93
N TYR A 258 -7.85 14.06 -4.23
CA TYR A 258 -8.47 13.74 -5.52
C TYR A 258 -7.86 14.50 -6.67
N THR A 259 -7.39 15.72 -6.41
CA THR A 259 -6.64 16.53 -7.39
C THR A 259 -5.31 15.86 -7.72
N GLU A 260 -4.62 15.35 -6.72
CA GLU A 260 -3.37 14.61 -6.86
C GLU A 260 -3.58 13.29 -7.64
N SER A 261 -4.63 12.51 -7.34
CA SER A 261 -4.96 11.30 -8.09
C SER A 261 -5.33 11.57 -9.57
N ILE A 262 -5.93 12.72 -9.86
CA ILE A 262 -6.17 13.15 -11.24
C ILE A 262 -4.87 13.56 -11.92
N LEU A 263 -3.99 14.27 -11.22
CA LEU A 263 -2.69 14.69 -11.73
C LEU A 263 -1.82 13.49 -12.09
N ASP A 264 -1.73 12.46 -11.21
CA ASP A 264 -0.97 11.25 -11.50
C ASP A 264 -1.54 10.47 -12.68
N THR A 265 -2.86 10.36 -12.77
CA THR A 265 -3.56 9.69 -13.87
C THR A 265 -3.28 10.38 -15.22
N ILE A 266 -3.26 11.70 -15.27
CA ILE A 266 -2.93 12.47 -16.49
C ILE A 266 -1.46 12.26 -16.86
N LEU A 267 -0.56 12.28 -15.87
CA LEU A 267 0.88 12.14 -16.11
C LEU A 267 1.26 10.73 -16.55
N GLY A 268 0.83 9.70 -15.84
CA GLY A 268 1.32 8.35 -16.06
C GLY A 268 0.38 7.21 -15.71
N GLY A 269 -0.93 7.46 -15.50
CA GLY A 269 -1.89 6.44 -15.07
C GLY A 269 -2.28 5.40 -16.12
N GLY A 270 -1.83 5.52 -17.38
CA GLY A 270 -2.15 4.55 -18.41
C GLY A 270 -1.46 4.81 -19.76
N MET A 271 -1.69 3.94 -20.75
CA MET A 271 -1.02 4.00 -22.06
C MET A 271 -1.31 5.28 -22.87
N SER A 272 -2.32 6.03 -22.52
CA SER A 272 -2.70 7.29 -23.17
C SER A 272 -2.41 8.53 -22.31
N SER A 273 -1.57 8.38 -21.29
CA SER A 273 -1.07 9.46 -20.43
C SER A 273 0.08 10.22 -21.09
N ARG A 274 0.38 11.42 -20.57
CA ARG A 274 1.41 12.29 -21.16
C ARG A 274 2.78 11.63 -21.22
N LEU A 275 3.24 11.04 -20.12
CA LEU A 275 4.55 10.41 -20.04
C LEU A 275 4.65 9.13 -20.85
N PHE A 276 3.59 8.31 -20.88
CA PHE A 276 3.59 7.12 -21.72
C PHE A 276 3.75 7.50 -23.21
N ILE A 277 2.99 8.49 -23.68
CA ILE A 277 3.09 8.99 -25.05
C ILE A 277 4.45 9.63 -25.31
N ALA A 278 4.95 10.48 -24.40
CA ALA A 278 6.19 11.21 -24.60
C ALA A 278 7.44 10.32 -24.59
N ILE A 279 7.47 9.35 -23.68
CA ILE A 279 8.64 8.51 -23.42
C ILE A 279 8.59 7.23 -24.27
N ARG A 280 7.47 6.50 -24.21
CA ARG A 280 7.39 5.19 -24.84
C ARG A 280 6.96 5.27 -26.31
N GLU A 281 5.83 5.91 -26.62
CA GLU A 281 5.29 5.91 -27.97
C GLU A 281 6.10 6.75 -28.94
N ARG A 282 6.45 7.98 -28.57
CA ARG A 282 7.15 8.91 -29.48
C ARG A 282 8.65 8.70 -29.55
N ARG A 283 9.28 8.25 -28.47
CA ARG A 283 10.75 8.19 -28.38
C ARG A 283 11.31 6.79 -28.16
N GLY A 284 10.49 5.82 -27.75
CA GLY A 284 10.94 4.46 -27.44
C GLY A 284 12.01 4.41 -26.34
N LEU A 285 11.95 5.32 -25.35
CA LEU A 285 12.97 5.44 -24.30
C LEU A 285 12.82 4.39 -23.21
N ALA A 286 11.60 3.96 -22.93
CA ALA A 286 11.31 3.08 -21.81
C ALA A 286 10.39 1.93 -22.22
N TYR A 287 10.61 0.76 -21.64
CA TYR A 287 9.67 -0.35 -21.72
C TYR A 287 8.43 -0.11 -20.85
N TYR A 288 8.64 0.42 -19.66
CA TYR A 288 7.55 0.87 -18.79
C TYR A 288 7.81 2.29 -18.29
N VAL A 289 6.73 3.03 -18.14
CA VAL A 289 6.68 4.32 -17.45
C VAL A 289 5.31 4.45 -16.80
N ARG A 290 5.28 4.80 -15.52
CA ARG A 290 4.04 4.97 -14.75
C ARG A 290 4.21 6.03 -13.69
N THR A 291 3.18 6.83 -13.48
CA THR A 291 3.09 7.78 -12.37
C THR A 291 2.01 7.31 -11.41
N GLU A 292 2.32 7.34 -10.14
CA GLU A 292 1.41 6.95 -9.05
C GLU A 292 1.57 7.93 -7.88
N SER A 293 0.49 8.15 -7.16
CA SER A 293 0.50 8.80 -5.85
C SER A 293 0.23 7.79 -4.75
N ASP A 294 0.93 7.92 -3.63
CA ASP A 294 0.65 7.16 -2.43
C ASP A 294 0.41 8.10 -1.25
N HIS A 295 -0.55 7.77 -0.40
CA HIS A 295 -0.99 8.60 0.69
C HIS A 295 -0.88 7.84 2.00
N PHE A 296 -0.01 8.31 2.88
CA PHE A 296 0.12 7.84 4.26
C PHE A 296 -0.71 8.72 5.20
N ILE A 297 -0.83 8.30 6.45
CA ILE A 297 -1.67 9.01 7.45
C ILE A 297 -1.30 10.50 7.55
N ASP A 298 0.00 10.83 7.50
CA ASP A 298 0.54 12.19 7.71
C ASP A 298 1.47 12.68 6.60
N ASN A 299 1.71 11.88 5.58
CA ASN A 299 2.58 12.16 4.43
C ASN A 299 2.03 11.52 3.17
N GLY A 300 2.72 11.72 2.04
CA GLY A 300 2.45 11.08 0.77
C GLY A 300 3.55 11.39 -0.23
N TYR A 301 3.45 10.80 -1.42
CA TYR A 301 4.29 11.17 -2.56
C TYR A 301 3.54 11.00 -3.87
N LEU A 302 3.99 11.74 -4.89
CA LEU A 302 3.68 11.53 -6.29
C LEU A 302 4.98 11.26 -7.02
N ALA A 303 5.06 10.12 -7.72
CA ALA A 303 6.30 9.70 -8.36
C ALA A 303 6.07 8.99 -9.69
N THR A 304 6.99 9.25 -10.63
CA THR A 304 7.09 8.53 -11.90
C THR A 304 8.22 7.53 -11.84
N ARG A 305 7.92 6.26 -12.10
CA ARG A 305 8.90 5.18 -12.25
C ARG A 305 9.05 4.79 -13.72
N ALA A 306 10.28 4.49 -14.13
CA ALA A 306 10.58 4.04 -15.49
C ALA A 306 11.77 3.08 -15.55
N GLY A 307 11.72 2.16 -16.55
CA GLY A 307 12.86 1.33 -16.94
C GLY A 307 13.33 1.74 -18.34
N VAL A 308 14.55 2.25 -18.43
CA VAL A 308 15.06 2.94 -19.62
C VAL A 308 16.39 2.38 -20.13
N ASP A 309 16.66 2.56 -21.40
CA ASP A 309 17.96 2.24 -21.99
C ASP A 309 19.10 3.06 -21.33
N LEU A 310 20.17 2.40 -20.92
CA LEU A 310 21.32 3.04 -20.27
C LEU A 310 21.90 4.21 -21.06
N LYS A 311 21.96 4.10 -22.40
CA LYS A 311 22.52 5.13 -23.29
C LYS A 311 21.63 6.37 -23.39
N ARG A 312 20.34 6.23 -23.09
CA ARG A 312 19.34 7.28 -23.22
C ARG A 312 18.74 7.74 -21.88
N LEU A 313 19.41 7.40 -20.79
CA LEU A 313 18.93 7.69 -19.42
C LEU A 313 18.73 9.20 -19.20
N ASP A 314 19.68 10.05 -19.60
CA ASP A 314 19.57 11.51 -19.42
C ASP A 314 18.41 12.10 -20.22
N GLU A 315 18.20 11.59 -21.44
CA GLU A 315 17.07 12.00 -22.27
C GLU A 315 15.73 11.65 -21.60
N ALA A 316 15.63 10.45 -21.03
CA ALA A 316 14.42 10.03 -20.33
C ALA A 316 14.14 10.89 -19.09
N ILE A 317 15.16 11.18 -18.27
CA ILE A 317 15.05 12.08 -17.13
C ILE A 317 14.57 13.47 -17.57
N LYS A 318 15.19 14.04 -18.60
CA LYS A 318 14.81 15.35 -19.15
C LYS A 318 13.36 15.38 -19.62
N VAL A 319 12.92 14.36 -20.33
CA VAL A 319 11.54 14.28 -20.84
C VAL A 319 10.53 14.18 -19.69
N ILE A 320 10.83 13.44 -18.61
CA ILE A 320 9.96 13.39 -17.42
C ILE A 320 9.85 14.79 -16.80
N LEU A 321 10.97 15.46 -16.59
CA LEU A 321 11.00 16.79 -15.99
C LEU A 321 10.33 17.83 -16.89
N GLU A 322 10.52 17.75 -18.21
CA GLU A 322 9.80 18.60 -19.17
C GLU A 322 8.28 18.46 -19.07
N GLU A 323 7.75 17.23 -18.94
CA GLU A 323 6.31 17.01 -18.78
C GLU A 323 5.82 17.53 -17.41
N TYR A 324 6.61 17.42 -16.34
CA TYR A 324 6.31 18.03 -15.05
C TYR A 324 6.25 19.56 -15.14
N HIS A 325 7.21 20.18 -15.80
CA HIS A 325 7.21 21.65 -16.03
C HIS A 325 6.06 22.08 -16.94
N LYS A 326 5.75 21.33 -17.98
CA LYS A 326 4.63 21.65 -18.87
C LYS A 326 3.30 21.65 -18.13
N ILE A 327 3.03 20.62 -17.32
CA ILE A 327 1.75 20.53 -16.60
C ILE A 327 1.64 21.62 -15.50
N ALA A 328 2.75 22.06 -14.93
CA ALA A 328 2.80 23.19 -13.99
C ALA A 328 2.71 24.56 -14.67
N SER A 329 2.91 24.64 -15.99
CA SER A 329 2.92 25.90 -16.73
C SER A 329 1.51 26.36 -17.11
N PRO A 330 1.17 27.65 -16.96
CA PRO A 330 -0.12 28.20 -17.40
C PRO A 330 -0.40 28.00 -18.89
N LYS A 331 0.67 27.97 -19.71
CA LYS A 331 0.58 27.85 -21.18
C LYS A 331 0.32 26.41 -21.63
N HIS A 332 0.83 25.44 -20.90
CA HIS A 332 0.79 24.01 -21.27
C HIS A 332 0.13 23.14 -20.19
N GLY A 333 -0.63 23.75 -19.28
CA GLY A 333 -1.42 23.07 -18.26
C GLY A 333 -2.36 22.03 -18.84
N ILE A 334 -3.14 21.41 -17.99
CA ILE A 334 -4.09 20.39 -18.45
C ILE A 334 -5.24 20.97 -19.25
N THR A 335 -5.75 20.19 -20.19
CA THR A 335 -6.95 20.50 -20.94
C THR A 335 -8.20 19.93 -20.26
N VAL A 336 -9.38 20.51 -20.54
CA VAL A 336 -10.68 19.96 -20.09
C VAL A 336 -10.84 18.49 -20.54
N LYS A 337 -10.34 18.14 -21.73
CA LYS A 337 -10.41 16.77 -22.25
C LYS A 337 -9.58 15.80 -21.41
N GLU A 338 -8.37 16.18 -21.01
CA GLU A 338 -7.52 15.37 -20.13
C GLU A 338 -8.16 15.21 -18.75
N LEU A 339 -8.68 16.30 -18.17
CA LEU A 339 -9.39 16.26 -16.89
C LEU A 339 -10.59 15.30 -16.94
N THR A 340 -11.47 15.43 -17.95
CA THR A 340 -12.64 14.57 -18.09
C THR A 340 -12.22 13.10 -18.22
N LYS A 341 -11.23 12.81 -19.06
CA LYS A 341 -10.71 11.46 -19.25
C LYS A 341 -10.13 10.86 -17.96
N ALA A 342 -9.35 11.62 -17.20
CA ALA A 342 -8.78 11.14 -15.93
C ALA A 342 -9.87 10.84 -14.89
N LYS A 343 -10.87 11.72 -14.77
CA LYS A 343 -12.02 11.50 -13.90
C LYS A 343 -12.77 10.21 -14.26
N GLU A 344 -13.08 10.00 -15.52
CA GLU A 344 -13.77 8.79 -15.96
C GLU A 344 -12.92 7.53 -15.78
N CYS A 345 -11.60 7.62 -15.99
CA CYS A 345 -10.66 6.53 -15.75
C CYS A 345 -10.69 6.09 -14.27
N ILE A 346 -10.54 7.03 -13.34
CA ILE A 346 -10.53 6.73 -11.89
C ILE A 346 -11.88 6.14 -11.44
N LYS A 347 -12.99 6.76 -11.87
CA LYS A 347 -14.34 6.27 -11.53
C LYS A 347 -14.60 4.88 -12.10
N GLY A 348 -14.22 4.65 -13.36
CA GLY A 348 -14.37 3.37 -14.03
C GLY A 348 -13.56 2.26 -13.36
N SER A 349 -12.30 2.51 -13.02
CA SER A 349 -11.45 1.56 -12.30
C SER A 349 -12.08 1.17 -10.94
N LEU A 350 -12.53 2.15 -10.18
CA LEU A 350 -13.17 1.89 -8.89
C LEU A 350 -14.46 1.06 -9.03
N ILE A 351 -15.26 1.28 -10.08
CA ILE A 351 -16.46 0.47 -10.33
C ILE A 351 -16.08 -1.00 -10.56
N LEU A 352 -15.05 -1.26 -11.38
CA LEU A 352 -14.61 -2.62 -11.69
C LEU A 352 -14.04 -3.33 -10.44
N GLU A 353 -13.29 -2.61 -9.61
CA GLU A 353 -12.76 -3.14 -8.33
C GLU A 353 -13.90 -3.54 -7.37
N MET A 354 -14.98 -2.78 -7.34
CA MET A 354 -16.13 -3.04 -6.46
C MET A 354 -16.93 -4.32 -6.81
N GLU A 355 -16.64 -5.00 -7.92
CA GLU A 355 -17.27 -6.28 -8.25
C GLU A 355 -16.69 -7.46 -7.45
N ASN A 356 -15.48 -7.31 -6.90
CA ASN A 356 -14.79 -8.33 -6.13
C ASN A 356 -14.95 -8.12 -4.62
N SER A 357 -15.48 -9.12 -3.90
CA SER A 357 -15.70 -9.04 -2.45
C SER A 357 -14.43 -8.77 -1.64
N ARG A 358 -13.23 -9.22 -2.11
CA ARG A 358 -11.95 -8.95 -1.47
C ARG A 358 -11.58 -7.46 -1.60
N GLU A 359 -11.70 -6.90 -2.80
CA GLU A 359 -11.42 -5.48 -3.04
C GLU A 359 -12.39 -4.58 -2.28
N VAL A 360 -13.68 -4.98 -2.23
CA VAL A 360 -14.70 -4.29 -1.40
C VAL A 360 -14.34 -4.33 0.08
N ALA A 361 -13.89 -5.48 0.59
CA ALA A 361 -13.47 -5.60 1.99
C ALA A 361 -12.26 -4.70 2.29
N GLY A 362 -11.26 -4.70 1.41
CA GLY A 362 -10.08 -3.83 1.52
C GLY A 362 -10.44 -2.35 1.47
N PHE A 363 -11.25 -1.95 0.48
CA PHE A 363 -11.68 -0.57 0.27
C PHE A 363 -12.37 0.04 1.51
N TYR A 364 -13.33 -0.66 2.09
CA TYR A 364 -14.05 -0.17 3.25
C TYR A 364 -13.24 -0.34 4.55
N GLY A 365 -12.53 -1.45 4.69
CA GLY A 365 -11.73 -1.74 5.88
C GLY A 365 -10.55 -0.78 6.06
N PHE A 366 -9.87 -0.42 4.97
CA PHE A 366 -8.78 0.55 4.99
C PHE A 366 -9.25 1.94 5.45
N GLN A 367 -10.38 2.40 4.94
CA GLN A 367 -10.96 3.68 5.33
C GLN A 367 -11.38 3.68 6.81
N GLU A 368 -12.06 2.61 7.28
CA GLU A 368 -12.45 2.49 8.69
C GLU A 368 -11.25 2.47 9.63
N LEU A 369 -10.16 1.85 9.18
CA LEU A 369 -8.97 1.68 10.01
C LEU A 369 -8.13 2.96 10.09
N LEU A 370 -7.96 3.67 9.00
CA LEU A 370 -6.96 4.74 8.83
C LEU A 370 -7.54 6.13 8.55
N GLU A 371 -8.77 6.22 8.01
CA GLU A 371 -9.41 7.50 7.71
C GLU A 371 -10.42 7.89 8.80
N GLU A 372 -10.73 9.18 8.89
CA GLU A 372 -11.72 9.68 9.85
C GLU A 372 -13.16 9.37 9.46
N LYS A 373 -13.38 9.07 8.17
CA LYS A 373 -14.72 8.83 7.61
C LYS A 373 -14.64 7.81 6.49
N ILE A 374 -15.52 6.82 6.54
CA ILE A 374 -15.78 5.92 5.42
C ILE A 374 -16.59 6.68 4.36
N ARG A 375 -16.12 6.65 3.12
CA ARG A 375 -16.78 7.22 1.95
C ARG A 375 -17.21 6.11 1.01
N THR A 376 -18.45 6.17 0.58
CA THR A 376 -18.95 5.30 -0.48
C THR A 376 -18.34 5.69 -1.84
N PRO A 377 -18.33 4.79 -2.85
CA PRO A 377 -17.92 5.16 -4.22
C PRO A 377 -18.65 6.40 -4.75
N LYS A 378 -19.94 6.56 -4.47
CA LYS A 378 -20.69 7.77 -4.87
C LYS A 378 -20.16 9.05 -4.21
N GLU A 379 -19.75 9.00 -2.96
CA GLU A 379 -19.16 10.18 -2.28
C GLU A 379 -17.79 10.50 -2.84
N ILE A 380 -16.98 9.48 -3.18
CA ILE A 380 -15.69 9.65 -3.86
C ILE A 380 -15.90 10.27 -5.24
N PHE A 381 -16.85 9.78 -6.03
CA PHE A 381 -17.17 10.34 -7.35
C PHE A 381 -17.56 11.81 -7.26
N LYS A 382 -18.39 12.20 -6.28
CA LYS A 382 -18.69 13.61 -6.03
C LYS A 382 -17.46 14.44 -5.69
N GLY A 383 -16.47 13.88 -5.00
CA GLY A 383 -15.19 14.53 -4.72
C GLY A 383 -14.37 14.73 -6.00
N ILE A 384 -14.24 13.67 -6.80
CA ILE A 384 -13.55 13.69 -8.10
C ILE A 384 -14.20 14.68 -9.08
N ASP A 385 -15.54 14.68 -9.15
CA ASP A 385 -16.27 15.57 -10.08
C ASP A 385 -16.09 17.05 -9.77
N LYS A 386 -15.83 17.43 -8.52
CA LYS A 386 -15.61 18.82 -8.10
C LYS A 386 -14.25 19.38 -8.53
N VAL A 387 -13.26 18.53 -8.79
CA VAL A 387 -11.92 18.98 -9.17
C VAL A 387 -11.96 19.72 -10.50
N THR A 388 -11.35 20.88 -10.56
CA THR A 388 -11.26 21.74 -11.77
C THR A 388 -9.89 21.68 -12.43
N VAL A 389 -9.77 22.25 -13.62
CA VAL A 389 -8.49 22.43 -14.32
C VAL A 389 -7.54 23.29 -13.45
N GLU A 390 -8.10 24.33 -12.84
CA GLU A 390 -7.36 25.26 -11.98
C GLU A 390 -6.78 24.55 -10.75
N ASP A 391 -7.53 23.62 -10.12
CA ASP A 391 -7.06 22.84 -8.98
C ASP A 391 -5.86 21.97 -9.37
N VAL A 392 -5.94 21.25 -10.49
CA VAL A 392 -4.84 20.39 -10.95
C VAL A 392 -3.61 21.23 -11.30
N ASN A 393 -3.79 22.36 -11.99
CA ASN A 393 -2.69 23.26 -12.31
C ASN A 393 -2.06 23.88 -11.05
N ARG A 394 -2.84 24.18 -10.02
CA ARG A 394 -2.36 24.70 -8.73
C ARG A 394 -1.49 23.65 -8.02
N VAL A 395 -1.98 22.43 -7.89
CA VAL A 395 -1.23 21.34 -7.25
C VAL A 395 0.03 20.99 -8.05
N ALA A 396 -0.04 20.96 -9.39
CA ALA A 396 1.12 20.74 -10.23
C ALA A 396 2.21 21.80 -10.02
N LYS A 397 1.82 23.09 -9.90
CA LYS A 397 2.76 24.18 -9.61
C LYS A 397 3.37 24.08 -8.20
N GLU A 398 2.61 23.62 -7.24
CA GLU A 398 3.09 23.40 -5.88
C GLU A 398 4.12 22.25 -5.83
N PHE A 399 3.87 21.18 -6.56
CA PHE A 399 4.67 19.97 -6.52
C PHE A 399 5.95 20.05 -7.34
N PHE A 400 5.85 20.51 -8.57
CA PHE A 400 6.95 20.41 -9.54
C PHE A 400 7.85 21.66 -9.54
N VAL A 401 8.40 21.95 -8.36
CA VAL A 401 9.48 22.93 -8.17
C VAL A 401 10.80 22.20 -7.92
N PRO A 402 11.94 22.70 -8.41
CA PRO A 402 13.23 22.00 -8.31
C PRO A 402 13.55 21.52 -6.90
N GLU A 403 13.33 22.34 -5.89
CA GLU A 403 13.67 22.06 -4.49
C GLU A 403 12.95 20.83 -3.92
N ARG A 404 11.81 20.44 -4.49
CA ARG A 404 10.99 19.29 -4.05
C ARG A 404 11.31 18.01 -4.81
N LEU A 405 12.09 18.08 -5.89
CA LEU A 405 12.39 16.91 -6.71
C LEU A 405 13.30 15.92 -5.99
N ASN A 406 13.01 14.65 -6.19
CA ASN A 406 13.83 13.54 -5.70
C ASN A 406 14.02 12.54 -6.83
N LEU A 407 15.24 12.02 -6.97
CA LEU A 407 15.58 11.00 -7.94
C LEU A 407 16.24 9.82 -7.25
N THR A 408 15.73 8.64 -7.50
CA THR A 408 16.40 7.38 -7.14
C THR A 408 16.72 6.59 -8.39
N LEU A 409 17.90 6.02 -8.45
CA LEU A 409 18.42 5.36 -9.62
C LEU A 409 19.11 4.05 -9.26
N ILE A 410 18.77 2.96 -9.96
CA ILE A 410 19.54 1.72 -10.02
C ILE A 410 20.12 1.59 -11.42
N SER A 411 21.43 1.69 -11.55
CA SER A 411 22.13 1.64 -12.83
C SER A 411 23.62 1.38 -12.60
N PRO A 412 24.41 1.09 -13.65
CA PRO A 412 25.86 0.98 -13.51
C PRO A 412 26.58 2.35 -13.34
N PHE A 413 25.86 3.47 -13.37
CA PHE A 413 26.46 4.80 -13.26
C PHE A 413 26.50 5.27 -11.81
N GLU A 414 27.60 5.99 -11.44
CA GLU A 414 27.84 6.51 -10.10
C GLU A 414 28.02 8.05 -10.06
N ASP A 415 28.03 8.71 -11.22
CA ASP A 415 28.26 10.15 -11.35
C ASP A 415 27.07 10.97 -10.82
N LYS A 416 27.15 11.36 -9.55
CA LYS A 416 26.12 12.15 -8.88
C LYS A 416 25.94 13.54 -9.50
N GLU A 417 27.04 14.22 -9.83
CA GLU A 417 26.97 15.59 -10.38
C GLU A 417 26.19 15.65 -11.69
N ARG A 418 26.32 14.63 -12.53
CA ARG A 418 25.58 14.47 -13.78
C ARG A 418 24.08 14.53 -13.53
N PHE A 419 23.58 13.77 -12.55
CA PHE A 419 22.15 13.67 -12.27
C PHE A 419 21.62 14.83 -11.44
N GLU A 420 22.44 15.37 -10.52
CA GLU A 420 22.09 16.61 -9.78
C GLU A 420 21.87 17.78 -10.73
N LYS A 421 22.73 17.96 -11.74
CA LYS A 421 22.56 18.98 -12.77
C LYS A 421 21.25 18.82 -13.56
N LEU A 422 20.81 17.58 -13.81
CA LEU A 422 19.54 17.33 -14.51
C LEU A 422 18.31 17.75 -13.66
N LEU A 423 18.39 17.63 -12.34
CA LEU A 423 17.29 18.00 -11.43
C LEU A 423 17.18 19.51 -11.20
N MET A 424 18.20 20.29 -11.58
CA MET A 424 18.23 21.76 -11.39
C MET A 424 17.70 22.54 -12.59
N VAL A 425 17.27 21.86 -13.66
CA VAL A 425 16.81 22.48 -14.93
C VAL A 425 15.32 22.77 -14.94
#